data_682d68c97150a5610bff67e7e4364a2c
#
_entry.id   682d68c97150a5610bff67e7e4364a2c
#
_cell.length_a   1.000
_cell.length_b   1.000
_cell.length_c   1.000
_cell.angle_alpha   90.00
_cell.angle_beta   90.00
_cell.angle_gamma   90.00
#
_symmetry.space_group_name_H-M   'P 1'
#
loop_
_entity.id
_entity.type
_entity.pdbx_description
1 polymer ?
#
loop_
_entity_poly.entity_id
_entity_poly.type
_entity_poly.pdbx_seq_one_letter_code
_entity_poly.pdbx_strand_id
1 'polypeptide(L)'
;MSLVNNPVMGINFRKNTNQTSAGYGRYYPVVDRLKTLSTRGFAQHMINHGSKYGLEDIQAILTQMSKCLPELLAMGMAVKLDGLGIFEPTAEAKKGVTKAEMASVSPREVVKAIHIRFQPDTTKLDDLSGKAFADRCSLELRNVVIVDTVKDPQTNKLVECLRTLVPISTFLSDNWEGVEGNTSGGNGGGSTPPDDGPANAGTDGD
;
A
#
# COMPACT_ATOMS: atom_id res chain seq x y z
N MET A 1 30.33 -6.18 17.67
CA MET A 1 28.98 -5.69 17.29
C MET A 1 28.98 -5.55 15.78
N SER A 2 28.26 -6.41 15.08
CA SER A 2 28.09 -6.30 13.63
C SER A 2 27.28 -5.03 13.36
N LEU A 3 27.81 -4.12 12.56
CA LEU A 3 27.05 -3.01 12.01
C LEU A 3 25.96 -3.62 11.12
N VAL A 4 24.78 -3.83 11.68
CA VAL A 4 23.60 -4.20 10.92
C VAL A 4 23.31 -2.98 10.06
N ASN A 5 23.68 -3.02 8.78
CA ASN A 5 23.23 -2.02 7.82
C ASN A 5 21.72 -2.08 7.76
N ASN A 6 21.06 -1.10 8.34
CA ASN A 6 19.62 -0.97 8.22
C ASN A 6 19.24 -0.93 6.73
N PRO A 7 18.19 -1.66 6.32
CA PRO A 7 17.73 -1.60 4.94
C PRO A 7 17.37 -0.16 4.55
N VAL A 8 17.75 0.24 3.34
CA VAL A 8 17.47 1.57 2.83
C VAL A 8 16.07 1.59 2.21
N MET A 9 15.22 2.45 2.72
CA MET A 9 13.87 2.71 2.18
C MET A 9 13.87 4.03 1.41
N GLY A 10 13.59 3.96 0.11
CA GLY A 10 13.42 5.15 -0.72
C GLY A 10 12.14 5.90 -0.38
N ILE A 11 12.25 7.22 -0.31
CA ILE A 11 11.11 8.13 -0.10
C ILE A 11 11.06 9.08 -1.28
N ASN A 12 9.90 9.15 -1.91
CA ASN A 12 9.61 10.10 -2.97
C ASN A 12 8.70 11.21 -2.42
N PHE A 13 8.71 12.38 -3.04
CA PHE A 13 7.74 13.44 -2.77
C PHE A 13 6.61 13.43 -3.79
N ARG A 14 5.37 13.60 -3.33
CA ARG A 14 4.19 13.78 -4.19
C ARG A 14 3.48 15.09 -3.84
N LYS A 15 3.16 15.89 -4.86
CA LYS A 15 2.40 17.13 -4.71
C LYS A 15 0.94 16.85 -4.34
N ASN A 16 0.42 17.55 -3.35
CA ASN A 16 -1.00 17.53 -3.05
C ASN A 16 -1.75 18.44 -4.04
N THR A 17 -2.53 17.85 -4.91
CA THR A 17 -3.34 18.52 -5.94
C THR A 17 -4.78 18.78 -5.51
N ASN A 18 -5.16 18.43 -4.29
CA ASN A 18 -6.51 18.68 -3.78
C ASN A 18 -6.66 20.17 -3.40
N GLN A 19 -7.34 20.92 -4.24
CA GLN A 19 -7.55 22.37 -4.09
C GLN A 19 -8.33 22.76 -2.83
N THR A 20 -9.14 21.84 -2.28
CA THR A 20 -9.91 22.07 -1.04
C THR A 20 -9.12 21.82 0.24
N SER A 21 -7.90 21.27 0.11
CA SER A 21 -7.04 20.95 1.25
C SER A 21 -6.20 22.17 1.64
N ALA A 22 -6.04 22.42 2.94
CA ALA A 22 -5.10 23.41 3.48
C ALA A 22 -3.64 23.13 3.08
N GLY A 23 -3.33 21.92 2.65
CA GLY A 23 -2.03 21.48 2.15
C GLY A 23 -1.90 21.52 0.63
N TYR A 24 -2.80 22.18 -0.10
CA TYR A 24 -2.71 22.31 -1.56
C TYR A 24 -1.36 22.84 -2.01
N GLY A 25 -0.79 22.25 -3.06
CA GLY A 25 0.51 22.65 -3.62
C GLY A 25 1.74 22.19 -2.82
N ARG A 26 1.57 21.67 -1.59
CA ARG A 26 2.69 21.13 -0.79
C ARG A 26 3.05 19.72 -1.23
N TYR A 27 4.33 19.37 -1.02
CA TYR A 27 4.83 18.02 -1.30
C TYR A 27 4.85 17.18 -0.04
N TYR A 28 4.35 15.96 -0.13
CA TYR A 28 4.26 15.01 0.97
C TYR A 28 5.09 13.75 0.68
N PRO A 29 5.74 13.17 1.70
CA PRO A 29 6.53 11.97 1.52
C PRO A 29 5.62 10.76 1.23
N VAL A 30 6.03 9.95 0.27
CA VAL A 30 5.45 8.64 -0.06
C VAL A 30 6.56 7.62 -0.20
N VAL A 31 6.30 6.39 0.22
CA VAL A 31 7.29 5.32 0.09
C VAL A 31 7.51 4.97 -1.38
N ASP A 32 8.78 4.87 -1.76
CA ASP A 32 9.18 4.34 -3.06
C ASP A 32 9.01 2.81 -3.05
N ARG A 33 7.85 2.35 -3.53
CA ARG A 33 7.52 0.93 -3.55
C ARG A 33 8.31 0.22 -4.65
N LEU A 34 9.27 -0.63 -4.27
CA LEU A 34 10.11 -1.34 -5.22
C LEU A 34 9.32 -2.40 -6.00
N LYS A 35 8.67 -3.32 -5.29
CA LYS A 35 7.89 -4.41 -5.90
C LYS A 35 6.94 -5.04 -4.88
N THR A 36 5.94 -5.74 -5.38
CA THR A 36 5.10 -6.63 -4.57
C THR A 36 5.59 -8.06 -4.75
N LEU A 37 5.87 -8.76 -3.65
CA LEU A 37 6.23 -10.17 -3.69
C LEU A 37 4.96 -11.03 -3.74
N SER A 38 4.98 -12.05 -4.59
CA SER A 38 3.99 -13.12 -4.56
C SER A 38 4.18 -14.02 -3.32
N THR A 39 3.19 -14.86 -3.00
CA THR A 39 3.30 -15.87 -1.92
C THR A 39 4.54 -16.76 -2.13
N ARG A 40 4.81 -17.21 -3.36
CA ARG A 40 6.01 -17.99 -3.69
C ARG A 40 7.30 -17.17 -3.48
N GLY A 41 7.32 -15.91 -3.91
CA GLY A 41 8.47 -15.02 -3.72
C GLY A 41 8.75 -14.75 -2.24
N PHE A 42 7.70 -14.62 -1.43
CA PHE A 42 7.84 -14.46 0.02
C PHE A 42 8.34 -15.77 0.67
N ALA A 43 7.80 -16.93 0.29
CA ALA A 43 8.27 -18.24 0.76
C ALA A 43 9.75 -18.45 0.41
N GLN A 44 10.19 -18.09 -0.81
CA GLN A 44 11.60 -18.16 -1.20
C GLN A 44 12.48 -17.25 -0.35
N HIS A 45 12.01 -16.06 0.00
CA HIS A 45 12.72 -15.17 0.90
C HIS A 45 12.93 -15.80 2.29
N MET A 46 11.90 -16.47 2.83
CA MET A 46 12.01 -17.20 4.11
C MET A 46 13.05 -18.32 4.05
N ILE A 47 13.13 -19.05 2.93
CA ILE A 47 14.15 -20.09 2.71
C ILE A 47 15.56 -19.49 2.73
N ASN A 48 15.75 -18.36 2.05
CA ASN A 48 17.05 -17.68 2.00
C ASN A 48 17.54 -17.20 3.38
N HIS A 49 16.62 -17.07 4.35
CA HIS A 49 16.92 -16.81 5.76
C HIS A 49 17.18 -18.08 6.59
N GLY A 50 17.39 -19.22 5.95
CA GLY A 50 17.75 -20.46 6.62
C GLY A 50 16.56 -21.23 7.24
N SER A 51 15.38 -21.13 6.63
CA SER A 51 14.24 -21.96 7.05
C SER A 51 14.57 -23.45 6.94
N LYS A 52 14.18 -24.22 7.95
CA LYS A 52 14.25 -25.69 7.93
C LYS A 52 13.15 -26.36 7.09
N TYR A 53 12.13 -25.61 6.68
CA TYR A 53 11.01 -26.09 5.87
C TYR A 53 11.32 -25.85 4.40
N GLY A 54 10.82 -26.77 3.53
CA GLY A 54 10.92 -26.63 2.09
C GLY A 54 10.05 -25.50 1.54
N LEU A 55 10.32 -25.09 0.29
CA LEU A 55 9.54 -24.05 -0.39
C LEU A 55 8.06 -24.38 -0.45
N GLU A 56 7.76 -25.62 -0.81
CA GLU A 56 6.38 -26.12 -0.98
C GLU A 56 5.63 -26.14 0.36
N ASP A 57 6.30 -26.52 1.45
CA ASP A 57 5.70 -26.54 2.79
C ASP A 57 5.32 -25.13 3.24
N ILE A 58 6.24 -24.17 3.09
CA ILE A 58 5.98 -22.77 3.45
C ILE A 58 4.86 -22.20 2.59
N GLN A 59 4.87 -22.47 1.29
CA GLN A 59 3.83 -21.99 0.38
C GLN A 59 2.46 -22.61 0.72
N ALA A 60 2.41 -23.90 1.08
CA ALA A 60 1.18 -24.56 1.51
C ALA A 60 0.61 -23.93 2.79
N ILE A 61 1.47 -23.67 3.80
CA ILE A 61 1.07 -23.03 5.05
C ILE A 61 0.51 -21.61 4.78
N LEU A 62 1.21 -20.78 3.99
CA LEU A 62 0.75 -19.45 3.64
C LEU A 62 -0.56 -19.46 2.86
N THR A 63 -0.74 -20.43 1.96
CA THR A 63 -1.99 -20.64 1.22
C THR A 63 -3.13 -21.05 2.14
N GLN A 64 -2.87 -21.94 3.10
CA GLN A 64 -3.87 -22.33 4.09
C GLN A 64 -4.25 -21.14 4.98
N MET A 65 -3.29 -20.36 5.44
CA MET A 65 -3.52 -19.13 6.22
C MET A 65 -4.42 -18.16 5.46
N SER A 66 -4.19 -17.95 4.16
CA SER A 66 -4.99 -17.04 3.33
C SER A 66 -6.46 -17.47 3.17
N LYS A 67 -6.78 -18.74 3.41
CA LYS A 67 -8.15 -19.27 3.43
C LYS A 67 -8.78 -19.19 4.81
N CYS A 68 -8.07 -19.65 5.85
CA CYS A 68 -8.61 -19.74 7.20
C CYS A 68 -8.76 -18.36 7.87
N LEU A 69 -7.84 -17.42 7.60
CA LEU A 69 -7.91 -16.11 8.22
C LEU A 69 -9.20 -15.34 7.88
N PRO A 70 -9.60 -15.19 6.60
CA PRO A 70 -10.86 -14.53 6.25
C PRO A 70 -12.09 -15.26 6.81
N GLU A 71 -12.06 -16.59 6.92
CA GLU A 71 -13.16 -17.38 7.50
C GLU A 71 -13.39 -17.00 8.96
N LEU A 72 -12.34 -16.97 9.79
CA LEU A 72 -12.43 -16.57 11.20
C LEU A 72 -12.88 -15.13 11.36
N LEU A 73 -12.35 -14.22 10.53
CA LEU A 73 -12.75 -12.82 10.55
C LEU A 73 -14.23 -12.63 10.16
N ALA A 74 -14.75 -13.43 9.22
CA ALA A 74 -16.16 -13.42 8.85
C ALA A 74 -17.09 -13.89 9.98
N MET A 75 -16.59 -14.73 10.91
CA MET A 75 -17.28 -15.11 12.14
C MET A 75 -17.21 -14.02 13.23
N GLY A 76 -16.54 -12.89 12.98
CA GLY A 76 -16.36 -11.82 13.95
C GLY A 76 -15.19 -12.03 14.92
N MET A 77 -14.34 -13.03 14.67
CA MET A 77 -13.16 -13.28 15.50
C MET A 77 -12.00 -12.39 15.08
N ALA A 78 -11.20 -11.90 16.04
CA ALA A 78 -9.89 -11.33 15.78
C ALA A 78 -8.82 -12.43 15.83
N VAL A 79 -7.82 -12.34 14.95
CA VAL A 79 -6.71 -13.30 14.89
C VAL A 79 -5.41 -12.58 15.16
N LYS A 80 -4.73 -12.96 16.25
CA LYS A 80 -3.41 -12.47 16.60
C LYS A 80 -2.34 -13.40 16.03
N LEU A 81 -1.38 -12.84 15.32
CA LEU A 81 -0.13 -13.49 14.94
C LEU A 81 0.98 -12.85 15.79
N ASP A 82 1.54 -13.63 16.71
CA ASP A 82 2.56 -13.14 17.63
C ASP A 82 3.80 -12.64 16.86
N GLY A 83 4.29 -11.46 17.24
CA GLY A 83 5.39 -10.78 16.57
C GLY A 83 5.01 -10.08 15.26
N LEU A 84 3.75 -10.20 14.79
CA LEU A 84 3.26 -9.50 13.61
C LEU A 84 2.17 -8.49 13.98
N GLY A 85 1.10 -8.94 14.62
CA GLY A 85 -0.01 -8.07 15.00
C GLY A 85 -1.36 -8.80 15.00
N ILE A 86 -2.42 -8.01 14.98
CA ILE A 86 -3.80 -8.48 15.08
C ILE A 86 -4.54 -8.11 13.80
N PHE A 87 -5.24 -9.08 13.24
CA PHE A 87 -6.25 -8.89 12.18
C PHE A 87 -7.62 -8.91 12.83
N GLU A 88 -8.43 -7.89 12.59
CA GLU A 88 -9.77 -7.76 13.16
C GLU A 88 -10.79 -7.24 12.13
N PRO A 89 -12.05 -7.71 12.18
CA PRO A 89 -13.10 -7.14 11.36
C PRO A 89 -13.60 -5.82 11.97
N THR A 90 -13.83 -4.81 11.14
CA THR A 90 -14.42 -3.53 11.55
C THR A 90 -15.55 -3.15 10.63
N ALA A 91 -16.65 -2.58 11.20
CA ALA A 91 -17.78 -2.16 10.41
C ALA A 91 -17.68 -0.69 10.03
N GLU A 92 -17.91 -0.40 8.75
CA GLU A 92 -18.14 0.95 8.25
C GLU A 92 -19.64 1.28 8.28
N ALA A 93 -19.99 2.35 8.98
CA ALA A 93 -21.37 2.77 9.08
C ALA A 93 -21.86 3.45 7.77
N LYS A 94 -23.06 3.09 7.32
CA LYS A 94 -23.78 3.78 6.26
C LYS A 94 -24.50 5.01 6.81
N LYS A 95 -25.16 4.85 7.98
CA LYS A 95 -25.82 5.91 8.73
C LYS A 95 -25.81 5.56 10.22
N GLY A 96 -25.89 6.58 11.08
CA GLY A 96 -26.19 6.40 12.50
C GLY A 96 -27.69 6.17 12.70
N VAL A 97 -28.04 5.59 13.84
CA VAL A 97 -29.43 5.37 14.25
C VAL A 97 -29.64 5.85 15.68
N THR A 98 -30.84 6.34 15.97
CA THR A 98 -31.28 6.70 17.32
C THR A 98 -31.63 5.45 18.14
N LYS A 99 -31.72 5.58 19.46
CA LYS A 99 -32.13 4.47 20.34
C LYS A 99 -33.48 3.89 19.93
N ALA A 100 -34.44 4.72 19.51
CA ALA A 100 -35.78 4.29 19.10
C ALA A 100 -35.74 3.45 17.80
N GLU A 101 -34.85 3.79 16.85
CA GLU A 101 -34.73 3.08 15.58
C GLU A 101 -34.01 1.73 15.72
N MET A 102 -33.20 1.52 16.78
CA MET A 102 -32.46 0.28 16.99
C MET A 102 -33.33 -0.98 17.04
N ALA A 103 -34.58 -0.84 17.50
CA ALA A 103 -35.49 -1.98 17.62
C ALA A 103 -36.05 -2.50 16.30
N SER A 104 -36.02 -1.67 15.23
CA SER A 104 -36.64 -1.99 13.93
C SER A 104 -35.71 -1.96 12.76
N VAL A 105 -34.49 -1.44 12.94
CA VAL A 105 -33.53 -1.29 11.82
C VAL A 105 -32.86 -2.61 11.44
N SER A 106 -32.75 -2.88 10.13
CA SER A 106 -31.97 -4.02 9.64
C SER A 106 -30.47 -3.70 9.66
N PRO A 107 -29.59 -4.67 10.04
CA PRO A 107 -28.13 -4.49 9.97
C PRO A 107 -27.65 -4.00 8.60
N ARG A 108 -28.25 -4.46 7.49
CA ARG A 108 -27.89 -4.06 6.11
C ARG A 108 -28.23 -2.60 5.80
N GLU A 109 -29.10 -1.96 6.56
CA GLU A 109 -29.42 -0.54 6.40
C GLU A 109 -28.38 0.37 7.04
N VAL A 110 -27.70 -0.10 8.07
CA VAL A 110 -26.74 0.68 8.87
C VAL A 110 -25.29 0.37 8.55
N VAL A 111 -24.99 -0.86 8.13
CA VAL A 111 -23.63 -1.29 7.75
C VAL A 111 -23.43 -1.08 6.27
N LYS A 112 -22.42 -0.29 5.91
CA LYS A 112 -22.00 -0.05 4.53
C LYS A 112 -21.03 -1.13 4.04
N ALA A 113 -20.01 -1.44 4.85
CA ALA A 113 -18.99 -2.43 4.55
C ALA A 113 -18.40 -3.01 5.83
N ILE A 114 -17.77 -4.18 5.69
CA ILE A 114 -16.90 -4.78 6.70
C ILE A 114 -15.48 -4.76 6.13
N HIS A 115 -14.56 -4.16 6.87
CA HIS A 115 -13.15 -4.08 6.52
C HIS A 115 -12.31 -5.00 7.39
N ILE A 116 -11.24 -5.53 6.85
CA ILE A 116 -10.21 -6.19 7.62
C ILE A 116 -9.18 -5.13 8.01
N ARG A 117 -9.06 -4.88 9.30
CA ARG A 117 -8.06 -4.01 9.87
C ARG A 117 -6.88 -4.82 10.38
N PHE A 118 -5.69 -4.38 10.09
CA PHE A 118 -4.45 -4.89 10.66
C PHE A 118 -3.91 -3.89 11.69
N GLN A 119 -3.67 -4.36 12.90
CA GLN A 119 -3.02 -3.61 13.97
C GLN A 119 -1.65 -4.23 14.25
N PRO A 120 -0.55 -3.54 13.95
CA PRO A 120 0.81 -4.05 14.20
C PRO A 120 1.05 -4.38 15.66
N ASP A 121 1.91 -5.37 15.94
CA ASP A 121 2.36 -5.66 17.31
C ASP A 121 3.20 -4.49 17.82
N THR A 122 2.94 -4.08 19.07
CA THR A 122 3.65 -2.99 19.76
C THR A 122 4.34 -3.46 21.03
N THR A 123 4.55 -4.78 21.18
CA THR A 123 5.31 -5.32 22.29
C THR A 123 6.78 -4.90 22.19
N LYS A 124 7.46 -4.79 23.32
CA LYS A 124 8.85 -4.31 23.36
C LYS A 124 9.84 -5.14 22.53
N LEU A 125 9.54 -6.41 22.30
CA LEU A 125 10.41 -7.32 21.54
C LEU A 125 10.17 -7.21 20.03
N ASP A 126 8.92 -6.99 19.63
CA ASP A 126 8.48 -7.04 18.22
C ASP A 126 7.72 -5.76 17.83
N ASP A 127 8.14 -4.60 18.36
CA ASP A 127 7.46 -3.33 18.10
C ASP A 127 7.49 -2.98 16.59
N LEU A 128 6.35 -3.11 15.95
CA LEU A 128 6.09 -2.71 14.56
C LEU A 128 5.27 -1.41 14.46
N SER A 129 5.20 -0.62 15.55
CA SER A 129 4.62 0.72 15.48
C SER A 129 5.31 1.55 14.40
N GLY A 130 4.60 2.52 13.83
CA GLY A 130 5.14 3.31 12.72
C GLY A 130 6.45 4.01 13.05
N LYS A 131 6.64 4.43 14.31
CA LYS A 131 7.89 5.03 14.77
C LYS A 131 9.03 4.00 14.86
N ALA A 132 8.79 2.88 15.56
CA ALA A 132 9.81 1.84 15.74
C ALA A 132 10.18 1.19 14.39
N PHE A 133 9.21 1.05 13.47
CA PHE A 133 9.48 0.56 12.13
C PHE A 133 10.32 1.55 11.31
N ALA A 134 10.08 2.85 11.41
CA ALA A 134 10.91 3.88 10.77
C ALA A 134 12.35 3.87 11.31
N ASP A 135 12.54 3.63 12.60
CA ASP A 135 13.86 3.54 13.23
C ASP A 135 14.66 2.31 12.78
N ARG A 136 14.01 1.28 12.22
CA ARG A 136 14.65 0.09 11.64
C ARG A 136 15.15 0.30 10.20
N CYS A 137 14.79 1.41 9.58
CA CYS A 137 15.12 1.72 8.19
C CYS A 137 16.07 2.93 8.11
N SER A 138 16.99 2.92 7.14
CA SER A 138 17.64 4.14 6.69
C SER A 138 16.75 4.76 5.61
N LEU A 139 16.29 6.01 5.83
CA LEU A 139 15.42 6.70 4.88
C LEU A 139 16.26 7.52 3.91
N GLU A 140 15.98 7.38 2.61
CA GLU A 140 16.66 8.11 1.55
C GLU A 140 15.63 8.85 0.68
N LEU A 141 15.81 10.15 0.51
CA LEU A 141 14.98 10.94 -0.41
C LEU A 141 15.48 10.72 -1.84
N ARG A 142 14.60 10.26 -2.75
CA ARG A 142 15.00 9.89 -4.12
C ARG A 142 14.39 10.78 -5.18
N ASN A 143 13.08 10.78 -5.32
CA ASN A 143 12.42 11.38 -6.46
C ASN A 143 11.24 12.27 -6.06
N VAL A 144 10.82 13.09 -7.00
CA VAL A 144 9.50 13.72 -7.01
C VAL A 144 8.60 12.94 -7.97
N VAL A 145 7.41 12.59 -7.50
CA VAL A 145 6.39 11.91 -8.31
C VAL A 145 5.55 12.95 -9.00
N ILE A 146 5.69 13.07 -10.30
CA ILE A 146 4.84 13.87 -11.16
C ILE A 146 3.69 12.97 -11.62
N VAL A 147 2.47 13.43 -11.41
CA VAL A 147 1.27 12.69 -11.78
C VAL A 147 0.47 13.52 -12.76
N ASP A 148 0.32 13.02 -13.98
CA ASP A 148 -0.56 13.59 -14.96
C ASP A 148 -1.96 12.99 -14.79
N THR A 149 -2.97 13.86 -14.76
CA THR A 149 -4.36 13.46 -14.58
C THR A 149 -5.19 13.90 -15.78
N VAL A 150 -6.03 13.00 -16.27
CA VAL A 150 -7.02 13.31 -17.32
C VAL A 150 -8.42 13.16 -16.73
N LYS A 151 -9.34 14.00 -17.15
CA LYS A 151 -10.75 13.83 -16.80
C LYS A 151 -11.33 12.64 -17.55
N ASP A 152 -11.87 11.69 -16.81
CA ASP A 152 -12.68 10.63 -17.36
C ASP A 152 -13.94 11.22 -18.02
N PRO A 153 -14.16 11.01 -19.31
CA PRO A 153 -15.29 11.61 -20.03
C PRO A 153 -16.65 11.12 -19.54
N GLN A 154 -16.73 9.96 -18.88
CA GLN A 154 -17.98 9.38 -18.40
C GLN A 154 -18.31 9.82 -16.99
N THR A 155 -17.31 9.87 -16.09
CA THR A 155 -17.51 10.15 -14.66
C THR A 155 -17.14 11.58 -14.28
N ASN A 156 -16.51 12.34 -15.21
CA ASN A 156 -15.95 13.69 -14.99
C ASN A 156 -14.96 13.78 -13.81
N LYS A 157 -14.46 12.62 -13.35
CA LYS A 157 -13.44 12.52 -12.29
C LYS A 157 -12.05 12.57 -12.89
N LEU A 158 -11.11 13.13 -12.13
CA LEU A 158 -9.69 13.09 -12.48
C LEU A 158 -9.16 11.67 -12.26
N VAL A 159 -8.59 11.08 -13.32
CA VAL A 159 -7.94 9.77 -13.29
C VAL A 159 -6.44 9.96 -13.56
N GLU A 160 -5.60 9.31 -12.77
CA GLU A 160 -4.14 9.31 -12.99
C GLU A 160 -3.82 8.52 -14.26
N CYS A 161 -3.21 9.18 -15.25
CA CYS A 161 -2.87 8.56 -16.55
C CYS A 161 -1.40 8.19 -16.65
N LEU A 162 -0.53 8.99 -16.08
CA LEU A 162 0.91 8.81 -16.15
C LEU A 162 1.54 9.19 -14.80
N ARG A 163 2.50 8.38 -14.38
CA ARG A 163 3.32 8.66 -13.20
C ARG A 163 4.79 8.66 -13.61
N THR A 164 5.44 9.82 -13.50
CA THR A 164 6.85 10.00 -13.81
C THR A 164 7.64 10.23 -12.52
N LEU A 165 8.78 9.57 -12.38
CA LEU A 165 9.71 9.76 -11.26
C LEU A 165 10.85 10.65 -11.73
N VAL A 166 11.02 11.79 -11.08
CA VAL A 166 12.08 12.74 -11.37
C VAL A 166 13.01 12.82 -10.16
N PRO A 167 14.32 12.57 -10.32
CA PRO A 167 15.27 12.73 -9.22
C PRO A 167 15.16 14.12 -8.59
N ILE A 168 15.22 14.20 -7.25
CA ILE A 168 15.08 15.49 -6.54
C ILE A 168 16.13 16.50 -7.03
N SER A 169 17.36 16.06 -7.28
CA SER A 169 18.42 16.92 -7.81
C SER A 169 18.08 17.53 -9.16
N THR A 170 17.46 16.74 -10.05
CA THR A 170 17.00 17.21 -11.36
C THR A 170 15.82 18.15 -11.23
N PHE A 171 14.86 17.81 -10.36
CA PHE A 171 13.65 18.61 -10.13
C PHE A 171 13.98 20.01 -9.57
N LEU A 172 15.00 20.11 -8.74
CA LEU A 172 15.46 21.40 -8.15
C LEU A 172 16.46 22.14 -9.02
N SER A 173 16.89 21.59 -10.17
CA SER A 173 17.81 22.28 -11.08
C SER A 173 17.10 23.38 -11.85
N ASP A 174 17.80 24.49 -12.15
CA ASP A 174 17.29 25.61 -12.94
C ASP A 174 16.91 25.23 -14.39
N ASN A 175 17.34 24.05 -14.84
CA ASN A 175 17.05 23.51 -16.17
C ASN A 175 15.83 22.58 -16.18
N TRP A 176 15.08 22.47 -15.09
CA TRP A 176 13.85 21.67 -15.07
C TRP A 176 12.73 22.41 -15.82
N GLU A 177 12.46 21.98 -17.05
CA GLU A 177 11.38 22.50 -17.90
C GLU A 177 10.09 21.69 -17.84
N GLY A 178 10.04 20.66 -16.96
CA GLY A 178 8.89 19.77 -16.83
C GLY A 178 7.69 20.45 -16.16
N VAL A 179 6.48 20.02 -16.55
CA VAL A 179 5.24 20.51 -15.92
C VAL A 179 5.10 19.90 -14.53
N GLU A 180 5.00 20.71 -13.50
CA GLU A 180 4.70 20.27 -12.11
C GLU A 180 3.27 19.74 -11.96
N GLY A 181 2.87 18.75 -12.73
CA GLY A 181 1.56 18.07 -12.62
C GLY A 181 0.39 19.00 -12.31
N ASN A 182 -0.23 19.53 -13.26
CA ASN A 182 -1.62 19.87 -13.48
C ASN A 182 -1.80 20.89 -14.60
N THR A 183 -1.96 20.46 -15.82
CA THR A 183 -2.76 21.22 -16.79
C THR A 183 -3.29 20.30 -17.86
N SER A 184 -4.55 20.45 -18.15
CA SER A 184 -5.23 19.93 -19.33
C SER A 184 -4.47 20.26 -20.61
N GLY A 185 -4.09 19.22 -21.38
CA GLY A 185 -3.83 19.30 -22.80
C GLY A 185 -2.44 19.78 -23.24
N GLY A 186 -1.60 18.84 -23.71
CA GLY A 186 -0.37 19.14 -24.44
C GLY A 186 0.40 17.86 -24.75
N ASN A 187 0.45 17.51 -26.01
CA ASN A 187 1.11 16.37 -26.61
C ASN A 187 2.64 16.46 -26.43
N GLY A 188 3.29 15.45 -25.86
CA GLY A 188 4.74 15.38 -25.77
C GLY A 188 5.21 13.99 -25.41
N GLY A 189 5.86 13.29 -26.35
CA GLY A 189 6.31 11.93 -26.25
C GLY A 189 7.33 11.70 -25.13
N GLY A 190 7.08 10.75 -24.27
CA GLY A 190 7.96 10.29 -23.23
C GLY A 190 7.90 8.77 -23.13
N SER A 191 9.07 8.17 -23.02
CA SER A 191 9.32 6.73 -22.91
C SER A 191 8.47 6.09 -21.81
N THR A 192 7.76 5.03 -22.18
CA THR A 192 6.99 4.15 -21.29
C THR A 192 7.90 3.50 -20.24
N PRO A 193 7.59 3.62 -18.94
CA PRO A 193 8.16 2.72 -17.93
C PRO A 193 7.54 1.32 -18.05
N PRO A 194 8.22 0.26 -17.57
CA PRO A 194 7.68 -1.09 -17.65
C PRO A 194 6.35 -1.20 -16.89
N ASP A 195 5.39 -1.82 -17.56
CA ASP A 195 4.06 -2.14 -17.11
C ASP A 195 4.12 -3.08 -15.89
N ASP A 196 3.72 -2.61 -14.73
CA ASP A 196 3.41 -3.43 -13.55
C ASP A 196 1.98 -4.00 -13.65
N GLY A 197 1.65 -4.59 -14.78
CA GLY A 197 0.44 -5.39 -14.95
C GLY A 197 0.44 -6.60 -14.02
N PRO A 198 -0.72 -7.11 -13.63
CA PRO A 198 -0.80 -8.31 -12.79
C PRO A 198 -0.13 -9.46 -13.54
N ALA A 199 0.83 -10.12 -12.87
CA ALA A 199 1.54 -11.27 -13.41
C ALA A 199 0.53 -12.29 -13.93
N ASN A 200 0.49 -12.44 -15.24
CA ASN A 200 -0.32 -13.41 -15.93
C ASN A 200 0.10 -14.81 -15.47
N ALA A 201 -0.87 -15.60 -15.04
CA ALA A 201 -0.67 -17.00 -14.66
C ALA A 201 -0.05 -17.72 -15.85
N GLY A 202 1.23 -18.13 -15.71
CA GLY A 202 1.89 -19.01 -16.64
C GLY A 202 1.09 -20.30 -16.76
N THR A 203 0.64 -20.59 -17.97
CA THR A 203 0.17 -21.92 -18.37
C THR A 203 1.37 -22.83 -18.34
N ASP A 204 1.44 -23.69 -17.33
CA ASP A 204 2.32 -24.84 -17.35
C ASP A 204 1.79 -25.82 -18.39
N GLY A 205 2.51 -25.92 -19.52
CA GLY A 205 2.40 -27.02 -20.45
C GLY A 205 3.53 -28.00 -20.19
N ASP A 206 3.15 -29.27 -19.96
CA ASP A 206 3.93 -30.53 -19.91
C ASP A 206 5.14 -30.58 -18.97
#